data_02d1f181fea00314240e36438593fd9c
#
_entry.id   02d1f181fea00314240e36438593fd9c
#
_cell.length_a   1.000
_cell.length_b   1.000
_cell.length_c   1.000
_cell.angle_alpha   90.00
_cell.angle_beta   90.00
_cell.angle_gamma   90.00
#
_symmetry.space_group_name_H-M   'P 1'
#
loop_
_entity.id
_entity.type
_entity.pdbx_description
1 polymer ?
#
loop_
_entity_poly.entity_id
_entity_poly.type
_entity_poly.pdbx_seq_one_letter_code
_entity_poly.pdbx_strand_id
1 'polypeptide(L)'
;YYDNFTKGRYATDASIYQMMPHAVVIPKTYDDIVACLAFARDTGTPLLPRWGGTSQCGQTVNHAIVIDSTKHLNKIIELDAENRQCVVEPGIVLDELNRQLQPHGLWFPVDVSTSSRATIGGMAANNSCGGRSIRYGIMRDNVLAIDAWLADGSLASFGKLEQFPHPMNTL
;
A
#
# COMPACT_ATOMS: atom_id res chain seq x y z
N TYR A 1 1.50 -13.63 13.56
CA TYR A 1 0.58 -13.60 14.71
C TYR A 1 -0.59 -14.55 14.43
N TYR A 2 -0.84 -15.46 15.37
CA TYR A 2 -1.92 -16.48 15.28
C TYR A 2 -2.95 -16.34 16.41
N ASP A 3 -2.68 -15.50 17.39
CA ASP A 3 -3.55 -15.31 18.54
C ASP A 3 -4.87 -14.60 18.12
N ASN A 4 -5.94 -14.95 18.83
CA ASN A 4 -7.28 -14.46 18.48
C ASN A 4 -7.43 -12.94 18.70
N PHE A 5 -6.67 -12.34 19.61
CA PHE A 5 -6.71 -10.91 19.84
C PHE A 5 -6.16 -10.15 18.63
N THR A 6 -4.98 -10.54 18.15
CA THR A 6 -4.40 -9.93 16.94
C THR A 6 -5.28 -10.17 15.72
N LYS A 7 -5.71 -11.40 15.47
CA LYS A 7 -6.59 -11.72 14.35
C LYS A 7 -7.90 -10.92 14.40
N GLY A 8 -8.49 -10.76 15.58
CA GLY A 8 -9.71 -9.98 15.78
C GLY A 8 -9.58 -8.51 15.35
N ARG A 9 -8.40 -7.90 15.59
CA ARG A 9 -8.11 -6.52 15.13
C ARG A 9 -8.07 -6.35 13.61
N TYR A 10 -7.82 -7.43 12.89
CA TYR A 10 -7.77 -7.46 11.43
C TYR A 10 -9.00 -8.12 10.80
N ALA A 11 -9.96 -8.53 11.60
CA ALA A 11 -11.20 -9.16 11.13
C ALA A 11 -12.21 -8.17 10.56
N THR A 12 -12.02 -6.87 10.79
CA THR A 12 -12.92 -5.79 10.35
C THR A 12 -12.15 -4.69 9.62
N ASP A 13 -12.82 -3.93 8.80
CA ASP A 13 -12.37 -2.65 8.22
C ASP A 13 -13.45 -1.58 8.45
N ALA A 14 -13.51 -0.54 7.63
CA ALA A 14 -14.57 0.46 7.73
C ALA A 14 -15.90 0.03 7.11
N SER A 15 -16.00 -1.20 6.60
CA SER A 15 -17.22 -1.79 6.06
C SER A 15 -18.07 -2.45 7.15
N ILE A 16 -19.22 -2.99 6.73
CA ILE A 16 -20.09 -3.81 7.58
C ILE A 16 -19.64 -5.27 7.69
N TYR A 17 -18.59 -5.67 6.96
CA TYR A 17 -18.14 -7.07 6.91
C TYR A 17 -17.17 -7.39 8.06
N GLN A 18 -17.25 -8.65 8.50
CA GLN A 18 -16.33 -9.21 9.47
C GLN A 18 -15.92 -10.60 9.03
N MET A 19 -14.59 -10.81 8.85
CA MET A 19 -14.02 -12.09 8.45
C MET A 19 -12.72 -12.33 9.21
N MET A 20 -12.68 -13.39 10.03
CA MET A 20 -11.50 -13.72 10.83
C MET A 20 -10.36 -14.23 9.92
N PRO A 21 -9.19 -13.58 9.90
CA PRO A 21 -8.06 -14.06 9.12
C PRO A 21 -7.44 -15.35 9.71
N HIS A 22 -6.74 -16.11 8.86
CA HIS A 22 -5.97 -17.27 9.32
C HIS A 22 -4.78 -16.84 10.18
N ALA A 23 -4.06 -15.82 9.74
CA ALA A 23 -2.92 -15.23 10.43
C ALA A 23 -2.74 -13.77 10.03
N VAL A 24 -1.91 -13.04 10.79
CA VAL A 24 -1.47 -11.68 10.46
C VAL A 24 0.05 -11.65 10.42
N VAL A 25 0.60 -11.11 9.33
CA VAL A 25 2.03 -10.87 9.15
C VAL A 25 2.25 -9.36 9.07
N ILE A 26 3.23 -8.87 9.79
CA ILE A 26 3.68 -7.47 9.76
C ILE A 26 5.12 -7.49 9.24
N PRO A 27 5.33 -7.36 7.92
CA PRO A 27 6.65 -7.44 7.32
C PRO A 27 7.50 -6.27 7.76
N LYS A 28 8.78 -6.52 8.03
CA LYS A 28 9.79 -5.51 8.32
C LYS A 28 10.60 -5.14 7.08
N THR A 29 10.71 -6.08 6.16
CA THR A 29 11.48 -5.98 4.93
C THR A 29 10.67 -6.52 3.75
N TYR A 30 11.13 -6.27 2.55
CA TYR A 30 10.56 -6.84 1.34
C TYR A 30 10.76 -8.36 1.28
N ASP A 31 11.86 -8.90 1.83
CA ASP A 31 12.10 -10.34 1.90
C ASP A 31 11.02 -11.07 2.73
N ASP A 32 10.49 -10.42 3.77
CA ASP A 32 9.38 -10.97 4.55
C ASP A 32 8.12 -11.14 3.67
N ILE A 33 7.87 -10.21 2.74
CA ILE A 33 6.74 -10.31 1.79
C ILE A 33 6.98 -11.46 0.82
N VAL A 34 8.19 -11.58 0.27
CA VAL A 34 8.57 -12.67 -0.65
C VAL A 34 8.42 -14.03 0.05
N ALA A 35 8.85 -14.14 1.29
CA ALA A 35 8.67 -15.35 2.09
C ALA A 35 7.18 -15.70 2.30
N CYS A 36 6.32 -14.70 2.55
CA CYS A 36 4.88 -14.92 2.65
C CYS A 36 4.27 -15.40 1.33
N LEU A 37 4.69 -14.85 0.20
CA LEU A 37 4.26 -15.27 -1.13
C LEU A 37 4.66 -16.73 -1.42
N ALA A 38 5.90 -17.11 -1.10
CA ALA A 38 6.36 -18.48 -1.24
C ALA A 38 5.52 -19.45 -0.39
N PHE A 39 5.33 -19.12 0.90
CA PHE A 39 4.49 -19.93 1.78
C PHE A 39 3.05 -20.09 1.26
N ALA A 40 2.46 -19.01 0.76
CA ALA A 40 1.10 -19.02 0.24
C ALA A 40 0.97 -19.93 -0.99
N ARG A 41 1.95 -19.90 -1.90
CA ARG A 41 1.99 -20.80 -3.07
C ARG A 41 2.12 -22.25 -2.65
N ASP A 42 3.05 -22.54 -1.75
CA ASP A 42 3.36 -23.91 -1.33
C ASP A 42 2.18 -24.55 -0.58
N THR A 43 1.38 -23.76 0.12
CA THR A 43 0.26 -24.23 0.95
C THR A 43 -1.12 -24.04 0.33
N GLY A 44 -1.21 -23.29 -0.77
CA GLY A 44 -2.50 -22.86 -1.35
C GLY A 44 -3.27 -21.87 -0.44
N THR A 45 -2.61 -21.22 0.53
CA THR A 45 -3.27 -20.33 1.48
C THR A 45 -3.43 -18.93 0.86
N PRO A 46 -4.64 -18.34 0.85
CA PRO A 46 -4.83 -16.99 0.31
C PRO A 46 -4.03 -15.93 1.08
N LEU A 47 -3.51 -14.94 0.37
CA LEU A 47 -2.93 -13.73 0.94
C LEU A 47 -3.86 -12.53 0.74
N LEU A 48 -3.85 -11.63 1.71
CA LEU A 48 -4.58 -10.38 1.65
C LEU A 48 -3.65 -9.22 2.06
N PRO A 49 -3.13 -8.44 1.11
CA PRO A 49 -2.47 -7.19 1.43
C PRO A 49 -3.47 -6.24 2.11
N ARG A 50 -3.09 -5.72 3.26
CA ARG A 50 -3.91 -4.78 4.01
C ARG A 50 -3.11 -3.52 4.34
N TRP A 51 -3.75 -2.41 4.15
CA TRP A 51 -3.21 -1.08 4.41
C TRP A 51 -3.95 -0.42 5.58
N GLY A 52 -4.39 0.81 5.44
CA GLY A 52 -5.08 1.54 6.50
C GLY A 52 -6.43 0.98 6.95
N GLY A 53 -6.99 0.00 6.23
CA GLY A 53 -8.29 -0.61 6.57
C GLY A 53 -9.46 0.35 6.47
N THR A 54 -9.37 1.38 5.64
CA THR A 54 -10.39 2.43 5.48
C THR A 54 -11.43 2.12 4.40
N SER A 55 -11.35 0.94 3.76
CA SER A 55 -12.32 0.51 2.77
C SER A 55 -13.70 0.32 3.38
N GLN A 56 -14.73 0.78 2.67
CA GLN A 56 -16.14 0.58 3.04
C GLN A 56 -16.78 -0.58 2.28
N CYS A 57 -16.04 -1.30 1.45
CA CYS A 57 -16.53 -2.38 0.59
C CYS A 57 -16.00 -3.76 0.97
N GLY A 58 -15.31 -3.90 2.11
CA GLY A 58 -14.81 -5.19 2.60
C GLY A 58 -13.57 -5.74 1.89
N GLN A 59 -12.87 -4.92 1.10
CA GLN A 59 -11.69 -5.39 0.34
C GLN A 59 -10.53 -5.81 1.25
N THR A 60 -10.52 -5.39 2.52
CA THR A 60 -9.41 -5.61 3.44
C THR A 60 -9.72 -6.63 4.55
N VAL A 61 -10.78 -7.43 4.39
CA VAL A 61 -11.13 -8.54 5.27
C VAL A 61 -11.30 -9.83 4.48
N ASN A 62 -10.75 -10.94 4.96
CA ASN A 62 -10.89 -12.26 4.33
C ASN A 62 -10.40 -13.38 5.26
N HIS A 63 -10.76 -14.63 4.95
CA HIS A 63 -10.14 -15.84 5.46
C HIS A 63 -8.80 -16.08 4.74
N ALA A 64 -7.79 -15.32 5.10
CA ALA A 64 -6.49 -15.27 4.45
C ALA A 64 -5.37 -15.00 5.46
N ILE A 65 -4.11 -15.09 5.03
CA ILE A 65 -3.00 -14.47 5.74
C ILE A 65 -3.03 -12.98 5.38
N VAL A 66 -3.31 -12.12 6.36
CA VAL A 66 -3.28 -10.67 6.18
C VAL A 66 -1.84 -10.18 6.28
N ILE A 67 -1.40 -9.39 5.30
CA ILE A 67 -0.07 -8.73 5.29
C ILE A 67 -0.27 -7.24 5.56
N ASP A 68 0.11 -6.76 6.73
CA ASP A 68 0.07 -5.33 7.10
C ASP A 68 1.43 -4.68 6.91
N SER A 69 1.61 -3.97 5.81
CA SER A 69 2.85 -3.25 5.49
C SER A 69 2.94 -1.86 6.10
N THR A 70 1.93 -1.40 6.85
CA THR A 70 1.86 -0.01 7.35
C THR A 70 2.86 0.28 8.47
N LYS A 71 3.36 -0.75 9.17
CA LYS A 71 4.18 -0.56 10.37
C LYS A 71 5.64 -0.26 10.07
N HIS A 72 6.20 -0.84 9.02
CA HIS A 72 7.63 -0.75 8.75
C HIS A 72 7.96 -0.30 7.33
N LEU A 73 7.06 -0.50 6.37
CA LEU A 73 7.25 -0.13 4.96
C LEU A 73 6.47 1.16 4.64
N ASN A 74 6.89 2.28 5.24
CA ASN A 74 6.13 3.53 5.26
C ASN A 74 7.00 4.80 5.10
N LYS A 75 8.08 4.70 4.32
CA LYS A 75 9.05 5.79 4.13
C LYS A 75 8.94 6.40 2.74
N ILE A 76 9.46 7.61 2.59
CA ILE A 76 9.92 8.13 1.30
C ILE A 76 11.29 7.52 1.05
N ILE A 77 11.43 6.77 -0.07
CA ILE A 77 12.70 6.15 -0.49
C ILE A 77 13.56 7.19 -1.21
N GLU A 78 12.94 7.97 -2.10
CA GLU A 78 13.59 8.99 -2.91
C GLU A 78 12.66 10.18 -3.10
N LEU A 79 13.20 11.38 -3.07
CA LEU A 79 12.48 12.63 -3.34
C LEU A 79 13.25 13.45 -4.37
N ASP A 80 12.64 13.62 -5.54
CA ASP A 80 13.08 14.57 -6.57
C ASP A 80 12.15 15.80 -6.54
N ALA A 81 12.54 16.80 -5.77
CA ALA A 81 11.75 18.00 -5.58
C ALA A 81 11.69 18.88 -6.85
N GLU A 82 12.72 18.86 -7.71
CA GLU A 82 12.78 19.63 -8.94
C GLU A 82 11.73 19.13 -9.95
N ASN A 83 11.65 17.81 -10.14
CA ASN A 83 10.69 17.18 -11.01
C ASN A 83 9.34 16.89 -10.32
N ARG A 84 9.22 17.22 -9.04
CA ARG A 84 8.02 17.03 -8.21
C ARG A 84 7.59 15.56 -8.16
N GLN A 85 8.54 14.67 -7.92
CA GLN A 85 8.33 13.23 -7.90
C GLN A 85 8.95 12.63 -6.66
N CYS A 86 8.38 11.54 -6.17
CA CYS A 86 8.98 10.75 -5.10
C CYS A 86 8.67 9.26 -5.27
N VAL A 87 9.59 8.44 -4.80
CA VAL A 87 9.39 6.99 -4.63
C VAL A 87 9.06 6.75 -3.16
N VAL A 88 7.97 6.06 -2.91
CA VAL A 88 7.48 5.82 -1.56
C VAL A 88 7.20 4.35 -1.32
N GLU A 89 7.38 3.92 -0.08
CA GLU A 89 6.87 2.63 0.37
C GLU A 89 5.34 2.68 0.49
N PRO A 90 4.65 1.58 0.22
CA PRO A 90 3.20 1.58 0.08
C PRO A 90 2.43 1.85 1.38
N GLY A 91 3.07 1.64 2.54
CA GLY A 91 2.48 1.85 3.86
C GLY A 91 2.49 3.29 4.36
N ILE A 92 3.08 4.23 3.62
CA ILE A 92 3.10 5.64 4.05
C ILE A 92 1.69 6.22 4.02
N VAL A 93 1.28 6.87 5.12
CA VAL A 93 -0.02 7.53 5.25
C VAL A 93 -0.02 8.85 4.49
N LEU A 94 -1.11 9.21 3.83
CA LEU A 94 -1.21 10.41 3.01
C LEU A 94 -0.84 11.69 3.76
N ASP A 95 -1.38 11.89 4.97
CA ASP A 95 -1.04 13.08 5.78
C ASP A 95 0.44 13.10 6.17
N GLU A 96 1.04 11.94 6.44
CA GLU A 96 2.46 11.83 6.75
C GLU A 96 3.33 12.12 5.53
N LEU A 97 2.95 11.63 4.35
CA LEU A 97 3.61 12.00 3.09
C LEU A 97 3.56 13.51 2.89
N ASN A 98 2.38 14.11 3.01
CA ASN A 98 2.21 15.55 2.83
C ASN A 98 3.00 16.37 3.85
N ARG A 99 3.08 15.92 5.10
CA ARG A 99 3.90 16.54 6.14
C ARG A 99 5.40 16.54 5.76
N GLN A 100 5.89 15.44 5.18
CA GLN A 100 7.28 15.34 4.75
C GLN A 100 7.56 16.14 3.47
N LEU A 101 6.58 16.31 2.57
CA LEU A 101 6.72 17.10 1.35
C LEU A 101 6.61 18.61 1.58
N GLN A 102 5.95 19.03 2.64
CA GLN A 102 5.69 20.45 2.95
C GLN A 102 6.95 21.34 2.97
N PRO A 103 8.08 20.93 3.57
CA PRO A 103 9.32 21.76 3.56
C PRO A 103 9.84 22.06 2.15
N HIS A 104 9.47 21.26 1.16
CA HIS A 104 9.83 21.41 -0.25
C HIS A 104 8.77 22.19 -1.05
N GLY A 105 7.73 22.72 -0.40
CA GLY A 105 6.61 23.40 -1.07
C GLY A 105 5.74 22.45 -1.90
N LEU A 106 5.79 21.15 -1.63
CA LEU A 106 5.10 20.10 -2.37
C LEU A 106 4.02 19.42 -1.52
N TRP A 107 3.09 18.77 -2.21
CA TRP A 107 2.07 17.93 -1.60
C TRP A 107 1.48 16.97 -2.63
N PHE A 108 0.96 15.82 -2.18
CA PHE A 108 0.29 14.85 -3.03
C PHE A 108 -1.20 15.22 -3.16
N PRO A 109 -1.73 15.42 -4.39
CA PRO A 109 -2.98 16.15 -4.58
C PRO A 109 -4.27 15.32 -4.46
N VAL A 110 -4.16 13.99 -4.38
CA VAL A 110 -5.35 13.14 -4.22
C VAL A 110 -5.78 13.17 -2.76
N ASP A 111 -6.84 13.92 -2.48
CA ASP A 111 -7.40 14.09 -1.14
C ASP A 111 -8.52 13.08 -0.88
N VAL A 112 -8.32 12.20 0.08
CA VAL A 112 -9.37 11.30 0.57
C VAL A 112 -9.82 11.74 1.96
N SER A 113 -11.08 11.50 2.31
CA SER A 113 -11.63 11.88 3.63
C SER A 113 -10.92 11.19 4.79
N THR A 114 -10.26 10.07 4.54
CA THR A 114 -9.50 9.27 5.51
C THR A 114 -7.99 9.52 5.44
N SER A 115 -7.54 10.70 4.99
CA SER A 115 -6.12 11.03 4.73
C SER A 115 -5.20 10.75 5.91
N SER A 116 -5.71 10.87 7.13
CA SER A 116 -4.96 10.55 8.37
C SER A 116 -4.72 9.04 8.59
N ARG A 117 -5.29 8.18 7.76
CA ARG A 117 -5.21 6.71 7.87
C ARG A 117 -4.91 6.03 6.55
N ALA A 118 -5.46 6.56 5.45
CA ALA A 118 -5.28 6.00 4.12
C ALA A 118 -3.81 6.05 3.72
N THR A 119 -3.29 4.93 3.21
CA THR A 119 -1.91 4.82 2.76
C THR A 119 -1.82 4.92 1.25
N ILE A 120 -0.67 5.33 0.74
CA ILE A 120 -0.46 5.50 -0.71
C ILE A 120 -0.67 4.17 -1.46
N GLY A 121 -0.18 3.05 -0.94
CA GLY A 121 -0.42 1.74 -1.56
C GLY A 121 -1.90 1.34 -1.57
N GLY A 122 -2.64 1.59 -0.49
CA GLY A 122 -4.08 1.35 -0.43
C GLY A 122 -4.87 2.26 -1.38
N MET A 123 -4.48 3.53 -1.45
CA MET A 123 -5.09 4.48 -2.38
C MET A 123 -4.83 4.09 -3.84
N ALA A 124 -3.62 3.64 -4.18
CA ALA A 124 -3.28 3.17 -5.51
C ALA A 124 -4.08 1.91 -5.88
N ALA A 125 -4.12 0.91 -4.99
CA ALA A 125 -4.87 -0.33 -5.22
C ALA A 125 -6.38 -0.10 -5.43
N ASN A 126 -6.93 0.93 -4.79
CA ASN A 126 -8.34 1.30 -4.90
C ASN A 126 -8.62 2.35 -6.01
N ASN A 127 -7.59 2.86 -6.66
CA ASN A 127 -7.67 4.01 -7.57
C ASN A 127 -8.45 5.17 -6.95
N SER A 128 -8.10 5.54 -5.74
CA SER A 128 -8.82 6.50 -4.91
C SER A 128 -8.94 7.88 -5.56
N CYS A 129 -10.00 8.57 -5.20
CA CYS A 129 -10.26 9.97 -5.55
C CYS A 129 -10.78 10.74 -4.35
N GLY A 130 -10.81 12.06 -4.48
CA GLY A 130 -11.36 12.96 -3.45
C GLY A 130 -11.97 14.22 -4.06
N GLY A 131 -12.33 15.19 -3.23
CA GLY A 131 -12.99 16.42 -3.66
C GLY A 131 -12.15 17.26 -4.63
N ARG A 132 -10.82 17.19 -4.52
CA ARG A 132 -9.90 17.92 -5.39
C ARG A 132 -9.60 17.21 -6.71
N SER A 133 -10.08 15.98 -6.89
CA SER A 133 -9.79 15.17 -8.08
C SER A 133 -10.38 15.75 -9.36
N ILE A 134 -11.42 16.58 -9.28
CA ILE A 134 -11.92 17.35 -10.44
C ILE A 134 -10.81 18.21 -11.05
N ARG A 135 -9.93 18.76 -10.24
CA ARG A 135 -8.83 19.61 -10.70
C ARG A 135 -7.52 18.85 -10.93
N TYR A 136 -7.19 17.91 -10.04
CA TYR A 136 -5.87 17.29 -9.97
C TYR A 136 -5.84 15.83 -10.43
N GLY A 137 -6.99 15.27 -10.81
CA GLY A 137 -7.09 13.87 -11.21
C GLY A 137 -7.20 12.92 -10.00
N ILE A 138 -7.25 11.64 -10.30
CA ILE A 138 -7.34 10.55 -9.34
C ILE A 138 -5.98 9.86 -9.18
N MET A 139 -5.90 8.75 -8.42
CA MET A 139 -4.62 8.08 -8.17
C MET A 139 -3.88 7.70 -9.45
N ARG A 140 -4.54 7.07 -10.43
CA ARG A 140 -3.90 6.67 -11.71
C ARG A 140 -3.30 7.84 -12.49
N ASP A 141 -3.81 9.05 -12.30
CA ASP A 141 -3.32 10.24 -12.99
C ASP A 141 -2.06 10.80 -12.29
N ASN A 142 -1.89 10.49 -11.00
CA ASN A 142 -0.82 11.00 -10.14
C ASN A 142 0.23 9.92 -9.76
N VAL A 143 0.02 8.66 -10.12
CA VAL A 143 0.98 7.58 -9.94
C VAL A 143 1.71 7.33 -11.25
N LEU A 144 3.03 7.47 -11.25
CA LEU A 144 3.86 7.31 -12.44
C LEU A 144 4.18 5.85 -12.72
N ALA A 145 4.52 5.10 -11.66
CA ALA A 145 4.83 3.68 -11.74
C ALA A 145 4.51 2.96 -10.42
N ILE A 146 4.36 1.65 -10.51
CA ILE A 146 4.17 0.75 -9.37
C ILE A 146 5.07 -0.47 -9.59
N ASP A 147 5.90 -0.79 -8.60
CA ASP A 147 6.58 -2.08 -8.51
C ASP A 147 5.77 -3.00 -7.59
N ALA A 148 5.47 -4.19 -8.07
CA ALA A 148 4.64 -5.14 -7.33
C ALA A 148 5.14 -6.58 -7.48
N TRP A 149 5.09 -7.34 -6.39
CA TRP A 149 5.20 -8.80 -6.47
C TRP A 149 3.87 -9.39 -6.88
N LEU A 150 3.90 -10.23 -7.90
CA LEU A 150 2.74 -10.97 -8.38
C LEU A 150 2.53 -12.25 -7.56
N ALA A 151 1.40 -12.90 -7.74
CA ALA A 151 1.04 -14.11 -7.00
C ALA A 151 2.01 -15.27 -7.24
N ASP A 152 2.69 -15.30 -8.38
CA ASP A 152 3.73 -16.28 -8.71
C ASP A 152 5.08 -15.96 -8.05
N GLY A 153 5.19 -14.83 -7.35
CA GLY A 153 6.39 -14.35 -6.70
C GLY A 153 7.33 -13.56 -7.61
N SER A 154 6.98 -13.36 -8.87
CA SER A 154 7.75 -12.49 -9.76
C SER A 154 7.55 -11.01 -9.41
N LEU A 155 8.59 -10.21 -9.60
CA LEU A 155 8.51 -8.76 -9.50
C LEU A 155 8.12 -8.19 -10.86
N ALA A 156 7.11 -7.32 -10.89
CA ALA A 156 6.67 -6.64 -12.09
C ALA A 156 6.58 -5.13 -11.86
N SER A 157 6.99 -4.36 -12.86
CA SER A 157 6.89 -2.90 -12.88
C SER A 157 5.80 -2.47 -13.86
N PHE A 158 4.91 -1.62 -13.40
CA PHE A 158 3.80 -1.06 -14.17
C PHE A 158 3.93 0.45 -14.22
N GLY A 159 3.81 1.06 -15.39
CA GLY A 159 3.84 2.51 -15.54
C GLY A 159 4.57 2.97 -16.80
N LYS A 160 4.82 4.26 -16.91
CA LYS A 160 5.60 4.85 -17.99
C LYS A 160 7.09 4.72 -17.66
N LEU A 161 7.69 3.60 -18.04
CA LEU A 161 9.06 3.22 -17.73
C LEU A 161 10.15 4.16 -18.28
N GLU A 162 9.83 5.04 -19.22
CA GLU A 162 10.81 5.94 -19.86
C GLU A 162 11.33 7.05 -18.95
N GLN A 163 10.77 7.23 -17.76
CA GLN A 163 11.07 8.37 -16.88
C GLN A 163 11.77 8.01 -15.55
N PHE A 164 11.93 6.73 -15.22
CA PHE A 164 12.61 6.31 -13.98
C PHE A 164 13.60 5.17 -14.19
N PRO A 165 14.88 5.37 -13.90
CA PRO A 165 15.78 4.25 -13.62
C PRO A 165 15.36 3.67 -12.26
N HIS A 166 14.68 2.51 -12.27
CA HIS A 166 14.21 1.86 -11.05
C HIS A 166 15.37 1.41 -10.16
N PRO A 167 15.40 1.82 -8.88
CA PRO A 167 16.40 1.33 -7.93
C PRO A 167 16.26 -0.16 -7.61
N MET A 168 15.14 -0.80 -7.97
CA MET A 168 14.90 -2.24 -7.73
C MET A 168 15.41 -3.16 -8.87
N ASN A 169 15.90 -2.62 -9.97
CA ASN A 169 16.51 -3.42 -11.05
C ASN A 169 17.97 -3.82 -10.77
N THR A 170 18.45 -3.61 -9.56
CA THR A 170 19.83 -3.91 -9.13
C THR A 170 19.89 -4.93 -7.97
N LEU A 171 18.87 -5.80 -7.85
CA LEU A 171 18.90 -6.94 -6.94
C LEU A 171 19.02 -8.25 -7.71
#